data_734d5585961e149bfdef9610609ca312
#
_entry.id   734d5585961e149bfdef9610609ca312
#
_cell.length_a   1.000
_cell.length_b   1.000
_cell.length_c   1.000
_cell.angle_alpha   90.00
_cell.angle_beta   90.00
_cell.angle_gamma   90.00
#
_symmetry.space_group_name_H-M   'P 1'
#
loop_
_entity.id
_entity.type
_entity.pdbx_description
1 polymer ?
#
loop_
_entity_poly.entity_id
_entity_poly.type
_entity_poly.pdbx_seq_one_letter_code
_entity_poly.pdbx_strand_id
1 'polypeptide(L)'
;MSLLPLLRFLLPGHGELKSPEEVGAEEEVKKFTEEVFRWLPSPFLEVLWRVLGLLGLLLERLPPSFLTELNHRSSLFRTLLSLLKTMTVLPYTSRPEVKEVLGTVVEKGKPRVPCPSLVKENLLEFEKRAGTVEIECDVLVVGSGAGGAVVAKELAEKGLGVVVVERGFEHGAEEFTGEPREMIPMLYRNSGSLFAFPLPPLSGPPILLPVGNCLGGTTVINSSTCFRTPDELLERWTEWGLEGLSPAEMRPYFERVEKILSVHPVSLELMGEAHAKVAEGARKLGYRGMPLEKNARGCDATGVCQYGCPIDAKQDMRLTYLPLATLAGAKIYTGFELQQLEVRDGRVVKAGGVIYNRKGERVGRFIVRAQVYVLAAGALYTPVLLLANRIANSSGMVGQNLRIHPCVLVAGFFPEALYGWRTVSQSYGIDFRERGFVLESTTVPPGIGALSTPFWGRELMKVMGEWRKVSSIGVMVNDSDSVGRVLPLFPFPYGLPKLGMEALVFYRLGKRDVGAALEGTIEACRILLEGGAEKVCTGIARMPWVRGPKDLEELERLRAKSTDFIWSAYHPQGTCRMGPDPKQGVVDSYGKCHDLENLYVADASIFPECVKVNPQISIMAFAARCADHLWEEWG
;
A
#
# COMPACT_ATOMS: atom_id res chain seq x y z
N MET A 1 -6.52 -31.65 -10.60
CA MET A 1 -7.22 -31.18 -11.82
C MET A 1 -6.37 -30.08 -12.43
N SER A 2 -6.25 -30.04 -13.75
CA SER A 2 -5.47 -29.00 -14.44
C SER A 2 -6.14 -27.64 -14.36
N LEU A 3 -5.36 -26.56 -14.24
CA LEU A 3 -5.80 -25.17 -14.31
C LEU A 3 -5.76 -24.63 -15.76
N LEU A 4 -5.27 -25.41 -16.72
CA LEU A 4 -5.15 -24.98 -18.12
C LEU A 4 -6.44 -24.39 -18.71
N PRO A 5 -7.66 -24.90 -18.43
CA PRO A 5 -8.88 -24.27 -18.93
C PRO A 5 -9.05 -22.84 -18.43
N LEU A 6 -8.79 -22.59 -17.13
CA LEU A 6 -8.86 -21.24 -16.58
C LEU A 6 -7.79 -20.33 -17.18
N LEU A 7 -6.58 -20.84 -17.34
CA LEU A 7 -5.46 -20.09 -17.91
C LEU A 7 -5.71 -19.75 -19.40
N ARG A 8 -6.23 -20.69 -20.20
CA ARG A 8 -6.63 -20.43 -21.59
C ARG A 8 -7.74 -19.39 -21.71
N PHE A 9 -8.72 -19.43 -20.78
CA PHE A 9 -9.78 -18.43 -20.73
C PHE A 9 -9.24 -17.02 -20.43
N LEU A 10 -8.36 -16.89 -19.45
CA LEU A 10 -7.83 -15.59 -19.01
C LEU A 10 -6.70 -15.07 -19.89
N LEU A 11 -5.85 -15.95 -20.39
CA LEU A 11 -4.58 -15.64 -21.07
C LEU A 11 -4.40 -16.54 -22.32
N PRO A 12 -5.25 -16.44 -23.36
CA PRO A 12 -5.24 -17.40 -24.48
C PRO A 12 -4.04 -17.29 -25.42
N GLY A 13 -3.10 -16.37 -25.17
CA GLY A 13 -2.03 -16.01 -26.11
C GLY A 13 -2.49 -14.98 -27.14
N HIS A 14 -1.57 -14.13 -27.60
CA HIS A 14 -1.83 -13.16 -28.67
C HIS A 14 -0.52 -12.57 -29.21
N GLY A 15 -0.35 -12.59 -30.54
CA GLY A 15 0.87 -12.11 -31.18
C GLY A 15 2.11 -12.88 -30.69
N GLU A 16 3.12 -12.18 -30.20
CA GLU A 16 4.35 -12.77 -29.65
C GLU A 16 4.17 -13.32 -28.23
N LEU A 17 3.09 -12.93 -27.53
CA LEU A 17 2.78 -13.45 -26.21
C LEU A 17 2.14 -14.83 -26.32
N LYS A 18 2.93 -15.86 -26.01
CA LYS A 18 2.49 -17.26 -26.00
C LYS A 18 1.45 -17.51 -24.90
N SER A 19 0.63 -18.55 -25.06
CA SER A 19 -0.32 -18.98 -24.04
C SER A 19 0.40 -19.52 -22.80
N PRO A 20 -0.23 -19.55 -21.61
CA PRO A 20 0.33 -20.17 -20.40
C PRO A 20 0.72 -21.63 -20.57
N GLU A 21 0.03 -22.38 -21.44
CA GLU A 21 0.34 -23.76 -21.77
C GLU A 21 1.69 -23.86 -22.50
N GLU A 22 1.92 -23.01 -23.52
CA GLU A 22 3.16 -22.97 -24.30
C GLU A 22 4.39 -22.55 -23.49
N VAL A 23 4.21 -21.71 -22.44
CA VAL A 23 5.29 -21.28 -21.56
C VAL A 23 5.36 -22.08 -20.24
N GLY A 24 4.54 -23.11 -20.06
CA GLY A 24 4.53 -23.94 -18.86
C GLY A 24 4.17 -23.19 -17.57
N ALA A 25 3.24 -22.20 -17.64
CA ALA A 25 2.93 -21.34 -16.49
C ALA A 25 2.05 -22.01 -15.42
N GLU A 26 1.45 -23.18 -15.67
CA GLU A 26 0.51 -23.83 -14.73
C GLU A 26 1.14 -24.11 -13.37
N GLU A 27 2.36 -24.62 -13.34
CA GLU A 27 3.06 -24.93 -12.09
C GLU A 27 3.41 -23.65 -11.30
N GLU A 28 3.81 -22.58 -11.97
CA GLU A 28 4.05 -21.28 -11.32
C GLU A 28 2.78 -20.67 -10.73
N VAL A 29 1.64 -20.84 -11.43
CA VAL A 29 0.33 -20.40 -10.92
C VAL A 29 -0.06 -21.19 -9.67
N LYS A 30 0.13 -22.52 -9.67
CA LYS A 30 -0.10 -23.35 -8.49
C LYS A 30 0.76 -22.92 -7.33
N LYS A 31 2.07 -22.81 -7.53
CA LYS A 31 3.02 -22.38 -6.52
C LYS A 31 2.67 -21.00 -5.93
N PHE A 32 2.37 -20.02 -6.78
CA PHE A 32 1.95 -18.69 -6.32
C PHE A 32 0.66 -18.74 -5.51
N THR A 33 -0.32 -19.54 -5.93
CA THR A 33 -1.56 -19.71 -5.19
C THR A 33 -1.32 -20.37 -3.83
N GLU A 34 -0.44 -21.34 -3.73
CA GLU A 34 -0.03 -21.95 -2.46
C GLU A 34 0.65 -20.93 -1.53
N GLU A 35 1.47 -20.05 -2.06
CA GLU A 35 2.09 -18.97 -1.30
C GLU A 35 1.06 -17.95 -0.79
N VAL A 36 0.12 -17.54 -1.63
CA VAL A 36 -0.98 -16.63 -1.26
C VAL A 36 -1.88 -17.25 -0.20
N PHE A 37 -2.22 -18.53 -0.35
CA PHE A 37 -3.11 -19.27 0.55
C PHE A 37 -2.37 -20.22 1.50
N ARG A 38 -1.10 -19.93 1.82
CA ARG A 38 -0.25 -20.75 2.72
C ARG A 38 -0.87 -21.04 4.09
N TRP A 39 -1.89 -20.26 4.47
CA TRP A 39 -2.66 -20.45 5.70
C TRP A 39 -3.73 -21.53 5.58
N LEU A 40 -4.11 -21.96 4.35
CA LEU A 40 -5.05 -23.05 4.14
C LEU A 40 -4.35 -24.42 4.32
N PRO A 41 -4.95 -25.39 5.01
CA PRO A 41 -4.48 -26.76 5.02
C PRO A 41 -4.48 -27.38 3.61
N SER A 42 -3.53 -28.28 3.33
CA SER A 42 -3.36 -28.92 2.01
C SER A 42 -4.65 -29.50 1.39
N PRO A 43 -5.55 -30.19 2.15
CA PRO A 43 -6.80 -30.67 1.57
C PRO A 43 -7.71 -29.59 1.00
N PHE A 44 -7.72 -28.40 1.61
CA PHE A 44 -8.50 -27.27 1.12
C PHE A 44 -7.89 -26.65 -0.15
N LEU A 45 -6.56 -26.65 -0.27
CA LEU A 45 -5.88 -26.23 -1.50
C LEU A 45 -6.23 -27.16 -2.66
N GLU A 46 -6.25 -28.48 -2.45
CA GLU A 46 -6.69 -29.43 -3.49
C GLU A 46 -8.14 -29.20 -3.93
N VAL A 47 -9.04 -28.89 -2.99
CA VAL A 47 -10.43 -28.52 -3.31
C VAL A 47 -10.46 -27.22 -4.12
N LEU A 48 -9.65 -26.21 -3.71
CA LEU A 48 -9.55 -24.95 -4.45
C LEU A 48 -9.11 -25.18 -5.90
N TRP A 49 -8.08 -26.02 -6.14
CA TRP A 49 -7.63 -26.38 -7.50
C TRP A 49 -8.74 -27.01 -8.34
N ARG A 50 -9.52 -27.92 -7.74
CA ARG A 50 -10.63 -28.58 -8.45
C ARG A 50 -11.72 -27.57 -8.81
N VAL A 51 -12.06 -26.69 -7.90
CA VAL A 51 -13.06 -25.61 -8.12
C VAL A 51 -12.60 -24.65 -9.22
N LEU A 52 -11.34 -24.21 -9.18
CA LEU A 52 -10.78 -23.32 -10.19
C LEU A 52 -10.71 -23.99 -11.57
N GLY A 53 -10.33 -25.27 -11.64
CA GLY A 53 -10.31 -26.01 -12.90
C GLY A 53 -11.72 -26.20 -13.49
N LEU A 54 -12.73 -26.52 -12.66
CA LEU A 54 -14.13 -26.63 -13.08
C LEU A 54 -14.68 -25.27 -13.55
N LEU A 55 -14.35 -24.19 -12.82
CA LEU A 55 -14.74 -22.84 -13.18
C LEU A 55 -14.14 -22.46 -14.55
N GLY A 56 -12.87 -22.77 -14.80
CA GLY A 56 -12.23 -22.56 -16.09
C GLY A 56 -12.97 -23.26 -17.23
N LEU A 57 -13.30 -24.56 -17.06
CA LEU A 57 -14.08 -25.32 -18.04
C LEU A 57 -15.48 -24.73 -18.31
N LEU A 58 -16.12 -24.18 -17.26
CA LEU A 58 -17.39 -23.50 -17.40
C LEU A 58 -17.26 -22.20 -18.18
N LEU A 59 -16.28 -21.37 -17.82
CA LEU A 59 -16.06 -20.07 -18.45
C LEU A 59 -15.67 -20.19 -19.92
N GLU A 60 -14.86 -21.18 -20.31
CA GLU A 60 -14.50 -21.45 -21.71
C GLU A 60 -15.70 -21.80 -22.58
N ARG A 61 -16.76 -22.38 -22.01
CA ARG A 61 -17.98 -22.80 -22.75
C ARG A 61 -19.01 -21.70 -22.90
N LEU A 62 -18.91 -20.61 -22.14
CA LEU A 62 -19.86 -19.51 -22.21
C LEU A 62 -19.55 -18.59 -23.40
N PRO A 63 -20.58 -18.09 -24.11
CA PRO A 63 -20.39 -17.16 -25.23
C PRO A 63 -19.67 -15.88 -24.76
N PRO A 64 -18.66 -15.37 -25.48
CA PRO A 64 -17.96 -14.13 -25.14
C PRO A 64 -18.90 -12.93 -24.95
N SER A 65 -19.96 -12.82 -25.76
CA SER A 65 -20.97 -11.76 -25.60
C SER A 65 -21.71 -11.83 -24.26
N PHE A 66 -22.05 -13.03 -23.81
CA PHE A 66 -22.68 -13.24 -22.49
C PHE A 66 -21.71 -12.84 -21.36
N LEU A 67 -20.45 -13.22 -21.44
CA LEU A 67 -19.43 -12.86 -20.45
C LEU A 67 -19.19 -11.35 -20.41
N THR A 68 -19.19 -10.70 -21.58
CA THR A 68 -19.07 -9.23 -21.65
C THR A 68 -20.25 -8.55 -20.99
N GLU A 69 -21.47 -9.00 -21.27
CA GLU A 69 -22.68 -8.47 -20.62
C GLU A 69 -22.68 -8.73 -19.12
N LEU A 70 -22.24 -9.92 -18.68
CA LEU A 70 -22.10 -10.26 -17.28
C LEU A 70 -21.04 -9.37 -16.57
N ASN A 71 -19.93 -9.09 -17.24
CA ASN A 71 -18.91 -8.16 -16.75
C ASN A 71 -19.45 -6.72 -16.62
N HIS A 72 -20.29 -6.28 -17.55
CA HIS A 72 -20.89 -4.95 -17.47
C HIS A 72 -21.95 -4.85 -16.35
N ARG A 73 -22.71 -5.90 -16.08
CA ARG A 73 -23.85 -5.89 -15.16
C ARG A 73 -23.53 -6.38 -13.74
N SER A 74 -22.55 -7.26 -13.58
CA SER A 74 -22.30 -7.95 -12.31
C SER A 74 -20.96 -7.51 -11.66
N SER A 75 -21.06 -6.79 -10.54
CA SER A 75 -19.88 -6.46 -9.71
C SER A 75 -19.23 -7.72 -9.12
N LEU A 76 -20.03 -8.74 -8.77
CA LEU A 76 -19.53 -10.01 -8.27
C LEU A 76 -18.67 -10.73 -9.32
N PHE A 77 -19.13 -10.74 -10.57
CA PHE A 77 -18.35 -11.33 -11.67
C PHE A 77 -17.03 -10.59 -11.91
N ARG A 78 -17.04 -9.24 -11.86
CA ARG A 78 -15.80 -8.44 -11.93
C ARG A 78 -14.84 -8.74 -10.81
N THR A 79 -15.35 -8.85 -9.60
CA THR A 79 -14.55 -9.25 -8.43
C THR A 79 -13.88 -10.61 -8.63
N LEU A 80 -14.67 -11.60 -9.07
CA LEU A 80 -14.15 -12.93 -9.38
C LEU A 80 -13.06 -12.87 -10.45
N LEU A 81 -13.30 -12.17 -11.56
CA LEU A 81 -12.30 -11.99 -12.61
C LEU A 81 -11.01 -11.31 -12.08
N SER A 82 -11.13 -10.28 -11.25
CA SER A 82 -9.98 -9.59 -10.66
C SER A 82 -9.16 -10.53 -9.79
N LEU A 83 -9.79 -11.34 -8.94
CA LEU A 83 -9.11 -12.34 -8.12
C LEU A 83 -8.40 -13.39 -8.99
N LEU A 84 -9.08 -13.92 -10.00
CA LEU A 84 -8.51 -14.90 -10.92
C LEU A 84 -7.34 -14.33 -11.71
N LYS A 85 -7.43 -13.09 -12.17
CA LYS A 85 -6.33 -12.38 -12.82
C LYS A 85 -5.13 -12.24 -11.90
N THR A 86 -5.32 -11.83 -10.64
CA THR A 86 -4.22 -11.69 -9.68
C THR A 86 -3.46 -13.00 -9.52
N MET A 87 -4.17 -14.13 -9.46
CA MET A 87 -3.57 -15.46 -9.32
C MET A 87 -2.84 -15.96 -10.57
N THR A 88 -3.19 -15.46 -11.75
CA THR A 88 -2.71 -16.01 -13.03
C THR A 88 -1.74 -15.09 -13.77
N VAL A 89 -2.00 -13.78 -13.78
CA VAL A 89 -1.22 -12.80 -14.57
C VAL A 89 0.20 -12.66 -14.03
N LEU A 90 0.39 -12.51 -12.71
CA LEU A 90 1.72 -12.32 -12.13
C LEU A 90 2.64 -13.53 -12.37
N PRO A 91 2.22 -14.80 -12.09
CA PRO A 91 3.01 -15.96 -12.43
C PRO A 91 3.29 -16.10 -13.94
N TYR A 92 2.31 -15.77 -14.79
CA TYR A 92 2.49 -15.80 -16.24
C TYR A 92 3.55 -14.78 -16.69
N THR A 93 3.45 -13.52 -16.24
CA THR A 93 4.38 -12.45 -16.65
C THR A 93 5.79 -12.62 -16.08
N SER A 94 5.98 -13.50 -15.09
CA SER A 94 7.30 -13.85 -14.56
C SER A 94 8.07 -14.88 -15.40
N ARG A 95 7.41 -15.52 -16.37
CA ARG A 95 8.07 -16.50 -17.26
C ARG A 95 9.12 -15.80 -18.13
N PRO A 96 10.33 -16.38 -18.29
CA PRO A 96 11.42 -15.76 -19.05
C PRO A 96 11.00 -15.36 -20.49
N GLU A 97 10.28 -16.23 -21.16
CA GLU A 97 9.80 -16.01 -22.54
C GLU A 97 8.82 -14.85 -22.64
N VAL A 98 7.99 -14.65 -21.60
CA VAL A 98 7.02 -13.55 -21.51
C VAL A 98 7.74 -12.25 -21.13
N LYS A 99 8.68 -12.30 -20.21
CA LYS A 99 9.49 -11.13 -19.80
C LYS A 99 10.31 -10.57 -20.95
N GLU A 100 10.86 -11.42 -21.79
CA GLU A 100 11.59 -11.01 -22.98
C GLU A 100 10.70 -10.23 -23.94
N VAL A 101 9.52 -10.75 -24.27
CA VAL A 101 8.54 -10.08 -25.14
C VAL A 101 8.04 -8.76 -24.54
N LEU A 102 7.76 -8.74 -23.24
CA LEU A 102 7.30 -7.54 -22.53
C LEU A 102 8.43 -6.53 -22.28
N GLY A 103 9.69 -6.96 -22.35
CA GLY A 103 10.85 -6.13 -22.03
C GLY A 103 10.96 -5.77 -20.56
N THR A 104 10.50 -6.64 -19.65
CA THR A 104 10.44 -6.40 -18.20
C THR A 104 11.63 -6.95 -17.43
N VAL A 105 12.73 -7.27 -18.10
CA VAL A 105 13.97 -7.66 -17.43
C VAL A 105 14.54 -6.45 -16.68
N VAL A 106 14.62 -6.56 -15.34
CA VAL A 106 15.24 -5.54 -14.48
C VAL A 106 16.71 -5.86 -14.34
N GLU A 107 17.58 -4.96 -14.76
CA GLU A 107 19.01 -5.09 -14.50
C GLU A 107 19.27 -4.78 -13.01
N LYS A 108 20.00 -5.71 -12.35
CA LYS A 108 20.42 -5.50 -10.97
C LYS A 108 21.50 -4.41 -10.96
N GLY A 109 21.13 -3.24 -10.44
CA GLY A 109 22.08 -2.18 -10.17
C GLY A 109 22.88 -2.42 -8.88
N LYS A 110 23.91 -1.61 -8.65
CA LYS A 110 24.60 -1.54 -7.36
C LYS A 110 24.22 -0.23 -6.68
N PRO A 111 24.18 -0.19 -5.34
CA PRO A 111 23.99 1.05 -4.60
C PRO A 111 25.02 2.10 -5.07
N ARG A 112 24.56 3.27 -5.51
CA ARG A 112 25.44 4.36 -6.00
C ARG A 112 25.88 5.29 -4.89
N VAL A 113 25.12 5.36 -3.82
CA VAL A 113 25.38 6.24 -2.68
C VAL A 113 25.42 5.39 -1.42
N PRO A 114 26.49 5.48 -0.61
CA PRO A 114 26.52 4.79 0.67
C PRO A 114 25.37 5.24 1.58
N CYS A 115 24.65 4.28 2.15
CA CYS A 115 23.65 4.49 3.17
C CYS A 115 24.14 3.98 4.52
N PRO A 116 23.69 4.56 5.65
CA PRO A 116 23.94 4.00 6.97
C PRO A 116 23.45 2.54 7.02
N SER A 117 24.18 1.70 7.73
CA SER A 117 23.80 0.30 7.93
C SER A 117 23.26 0.10 9.35
N LEU A 118 22.34 -0.84 9.50
CA LEU A 118 21.89 -1.30 10.81
C LEU A 118 23.08 -1.85 11.60
N VAL A 119 23.13 -1.51 12.89
CA VAL A 119 24.09 -2.12 13.81
C VAL A 119 23.64 -3.57 14.07
N LYS A 120 24.42 -4.53 13.59
CA LYS A 120 24.03 -5.95 13.57
C LYS A 120 23.75 -6.53 14.96
N GLU A 121 24.47 -6.09 15.96
CA GLU A 121 24.30 -6.50 17.37
C GLU A 121 22.97 -6.05 17.95
N ASN A 122 22.38 -5.02 17.36
CA ASN A 122 21.09 -4.45 17.75
C ASN A 122 19.92 -4.92 16.87
N LEU A 123 20.18 -5.78 15.87
CA LEU A 123 19.16 -6.44 15.04
C LEU A 123 19.08 -7.93 15.44
N LEU A 124 17.95 -8.34 16.01
CA LEU A 124 17.76 -9.66 16.61
C LEU A 124 16.69 -10.45 15.85
N GLU A 125 17.07 -11.65 15.43
CA GLU A 125 16.24 -12.58 14.70
C GLU A 125 16.41 -14.00 15.25
N PHE A 126 15.37 -14.82 15.25
CA PHE A 126 15.36 -16.17 15.82
C PHE A 126 14.99 -17.23 14.78
N GLU A 127 15.96 -18.02 14.36
CA GLU A 127 15.75 -19.12 13.40
C GLU A 127 15.31 -20.43 14.06
N LYS A 128 15.71 -20.64 15.31
CA LYS A 128 15.47 -21.87 16.07
C LYS A 128 14.54 -21.59 17.25
N ARG A 129 14.01 -22.67 17.84
CA ARG A 129 13.14 -22.60 19.02
C ARG A 129 13.77 -21.78 20.15
N ALA A 130 13.15 -20.65 20.47
CA ALA A 130 13.64 -19.68 21.45
C ALA A 130 12.97 -19.77 22.84
N GLY A 131 11.88 -20.57 22.98
CA GLY A 131 11.10 -20.58 24.21
C GLY A 131 10.34 -19.28 24.42
N THR A 132 10.46 -18.69 25.62
CA THR A 132 9.93 -17.36 25.94
C THR A 132 11.10 -16.37 26.10
N VAL A 133 11.11 -15.31 25.32
CA VAL A 133 12.08 -14.22 25.38
C VAL A 133 11.48 -13.10 26.25
N GLU A 134 12.12 -12.78 27.37
CA GLU A 134 11.72 -11.66 28.22
C GLU A 134 12.60 -10.44 27.95
N ILE A 135 11.99 -9.27 27.83
CA ILE A 135 12.64 -8.00 27.45
C ILE A 135 12.16 -6.92 28.41
N GLU A 136 13.09 -6.11 28.89
CA GLU A 136 12.82 -4.89 29.66
C GLU A 136 13.43 -3.69 28.92
N CYS A 137 12.70 -2.57 28.88
CA CYS A 137 13.12 -1.34 28.21
C CYS A 137 12.35 -0.13 28.77
N ASP A 138 12.80 1.08 28.42
CA ASP A 138 12.04 2.28 28.76
C ASP A 138 10.86 2.44 27.81
N VAL A 139 11.07 2.25 26.50
CA VAL A 139 10.04 2.41 25.47
C VAL A 139 9.97 1.17 24.57
N LEU A 140 8.78 0.58 24.48
CA LEU A 140 8.46 -0.41 23.44
C LEU A 140 7.77 0.26 22.28
N VAL A 141 8.34 0.14 21.08
CA VAL A 141 7.74 0.56 19.82
C VAL A 141 7.27 -0.67 19.03
N VAL A 142 6.01 -0.70 18.61
CA VAL A 142 5.39 -1.81 17.89
C VAL A 142 5.22 -1.45 16.42
N GLY A 143 6.06 -2.01 15.58
CA GLY A 143 6.15 -1.72 14.13
C GLY A 143 7.31 -0.78 13.80
N SER A 144 8.02 -1.09 12.71
CA SER A 144 9.20 -0.38 12.23
C SER A 144 8.94 0.51 11.00
N GLY A 145 7.66 0.76 10.68
CA GLY A 145 7.25 1.60 9.55
C GLY A 145 7.52 3.09 9.76
N ALA A 146 6.88 3.92 8.93
CA ALA A 146 7.09 5.37 8.88
C ALA A 146 7.04 6.07 10.25
N GLY A 147 6.08 5.73 11.11
CA GLY A 147 5.96 6.33 12.44
C GLY A 147 6.90 5.72 13.46
N GLY A 148 6.88 4.37 13.57
CA GLY A 148 7.65 3.68 14.62
C GLY A 148 9.15 3.85 14.50
N ALA A 149 9.70 3.87 13.28
CA ALA A 149 11.12 4.11 13.05
C ALA A 149 11.55 5.52 13.49
N VAL A 150 10.68 6.52 13.26
CA VAL A 150 10.92 7.91 13.70
C VAL A 150 10.94 7.98 15.22
N VAL A 151 9.91 7.45 15.90
CA VAL A 151 9.87 7.44 17.37
C VAL A 151 11.09 6.73 17.96
N ALA A 152 11.45 5.56 17.40
CA ALA A 152 12.60 4.79 17.88
C ALA A 152 13.91 5.58 17.79
N LYS A 153 14.16 6.26 16.66
CA LYS A 153 15.37 7.08 16.49
C LYS A 153 15.38 8.29 17.41
N GLU A 154 14.27 9.06 17.42
CA GLU A 154 14.21 10.30 18.20
C GLU A 154 14.41 10.04 19.72
N LEU A 155 13.83 8.97 20.25
CA LEU A 155 13.95 8.63 21.68
C LEU A 155 15.29 7.95 22.02
N ALA A 156 15.82 7.09 21.16
CA ALA A 156 17.12 6.46 21.39
C ALA A 156 18.26 7.51 21.40
N GLU A 157 18.23 8.49 20.49
CA GLU A 157 19.21 9.61 20.47
C GLU A 157 19.14 10.48 21.73
N LYS A 158 18.00 10.51 22.41
CA LYS A 158 17.82 11.19 23.71
C LYS A 158 18.23 10.32 24.92
N GLY A 159 18.70 9.09 24.67
CA GLY A 159 19.28 8.21 25.68
C GLY A 159 18.30 7.22 26.34
N LEU A 160 17.06 7.11 25.86
CA LEU A 160 16.12 6.10 26.34
C LEU A 160 16.45 4.70 25.80
N GLY A 161 16.25 3.68 26.61
CA GLY A 161 16.34 2.28 26.22
C GLY A 161 15.14 1.87 25.35
N VAL A 162 15.30 1.96 24.02
CA VAL A 162 14.23 1.69 23.05
C VAL A 162 14.32 0.28 22.50
N VAL A 163 13.19 -0.41 22.48
CA VAL A 163 13.01 -1.70 21.80
C VAL A 163 11.93 -1.57 20.72
N VAL A 164 12.26 -2.00 19.51
CA VAL A 164 11.30 -2.11 18.39
C VAL A 164 10.98 -3.59 18.16
N VAL A 165 9.69 -3.94 18.12
CA VAL A 165 9.23 -5.26 17.68
C VAL A 165 8.56 -5.13 16.31
N GLU A 166 9.04 -5.92 15.35
CA GLU A 166 8.56 -5.92 13.97
C GLU A 166 8.20 -7.35 13.54
N ARG A 167 7.02 -7.51 12.93
CA ARG A 167 6.57 -8.82 12.44
C ARG A 167 7.33 -9.27 11.20
N GLY A 168 7.65 -8.34 10.32
CA GLY A 168 8.40 -8.59 9.10
C GLY A 168 9.89 -8.79 9.35
N PHE A 169 10.61 -9.18 8.31
CA PHE A 169 12.06 -9.42 8.34
C PHE A 169 12.81 -8.30 7.60
N GLU A 170 14.09 -8.19 7.90
CA GLU A 170 15.00 -7.34 7.16
C GLU A 170 15.31 -7.98 5.81
N HIS A 171 15.34 -7.15 4.76
CA HIS A 171 15.72 -7.50 3.40
C HIS A 171 16.64 -6.44 2.82
N GLY A 172 17.76 -6.87 2.24
CA GLY A 172 18.73 -5.97 1.60
C GLY A 172 18.47 -5.77 0.12
N ALA A 173 19.18 -4.82 -0.47
CA ALA A 173 19.10 -4.53 -1.91
C ALA A 173 19.44 -5.76 -2.78
N GLU A 174 20.29 -6.64 -2.28
CA GLU A 174 20.69 -7.88 -2.97
C GLU A 174 19.55 -8.89 -3.11
N GLU A 175 18.54 -8.83 -2.25
CA GLU A 175 17.33 -9.66 -2.32
C GLU A 175 16.26 -9.05 -3.23
N PHE A 176 16.34 -7.73 -3.52
CA PHE A 176 15.34 -7.04 -4.32
C PHE A 176 15.57 -7.27 -5.82
N THR A 177 14.78 -8.16 -6.40
CA THR A 177 14.85 -8.47 -7.83
C THR A 177 14.05 -7.49 -8.70
N GLY A 178 13.17 -6.69 -8.09
CA GLY A 178 12.21 -5.84 -8.80
C GLY A 178 11.08 -6.61 -9.49
N GLU A 179 11.05 -7.95 -9.37
CA GLU A 179 10.05 -8.81 -9.97
C GLU A 179 8.81 -8.91 -9.07
N PRO A 180 7.62 -8.44 -9.51
CA PRO A 180 6.42 -8.45 -8.68
C PRO A 180 6.05 -9.83 -8.11
N ARG A 181 6.25 -10.91 -8.92
CA ARG A 181 5.95 -12.29 -8.52
C ARG A 181 6.77 -12.75 -7.31
N GLU A 182 8.02 -12.27 -7.19
CA GLU A 182 8.94 -12.63 -6.11
C GLU A 182 8.79 -11.67 -4.92
N MET A 183 8.70 -10.37 -5.20
CA MET A 183 8.74 -9.33 -4.17
C MET A 183 7.41 -9.18 -3.42
N ILE A 184 6.27 -9.41 -4.08
CA ILE A 184 4.97 -9.29 -3.41
C ILE A 184 4.83 -10.31 -2.27
N PRO A 185 5.08 -11.62 -2.43
CA PRO A 185 5.04 -12.57 -1.32
C PRO A 185 6.06 -12.29 -0.21
N MET A 186 7.22 -11.71 -0.55
CA MET A 186 8.30 -11.40 0.39
C MET A 186 7.99 -10.16 1.24
N LEU A 187 7.54 -9.07 0.62
CA LEU A 187 7.49 -7.75 1.24
C LEU A 187 6.11 -7.33 1.71
N TYR A 188 5.04 -7.98 1.21
CA TYR A 188 3.67 -7.56 1.50
C TYR A 188 2.96 -8.49 2.48
N ARG A 189 2.14 -7.93 3.35
CA ARG A 189 1.25 -8.69 4.23
C ARG A 189 0.30 -9.54 3.39
N ASN A 190 0.16 -10.82 3.75
CA ASN A 190 -0.70 -11.79 3.04
C ASN A 190 -0.46 -11.81 1.53
N SER A 191 0.81 -11.70 1.11
CA SER A 191 1.20 -11.65 -0.31
C SER A 191 0.40 -10.63 -1.11
N GLY A 192 0.15 -9.44 -0.53
CA GLY A 192 -0.59 -8.35 -1.15
C GLY A 192 -2.10 -8.56 -1.30
N SER A 193 -2.67 -9.64 -0.74
CA SER A 193 -4.08 -10.03 -0.93
C SER A 193 -5.01 -9.49 0.16
N LEU A 194 -4.79 -8.28 0.64
CA LEU A 194 -5.69 -7.61 1.57
C LEU A 194 -6.68 -6.75 0.80
N PHE A 195 -7.97 -6.87 1.16
CA PHE A 195 -9.06 -6.15 0.51
C PHE A 195 -9.94 -5.44 1.53
N ALA A 196 -10.39 -4.24 1.19
CA ALA A 196 -11.53 -3.60 1.84
C ALA A 196 -12.81 -4.05 1.14
N PHE A 197 -13.71 -4.68 1.89
CA PHE A 197 -14.99 -5.19 1.39
C PHE A 197 -16.09 -4.15 1.48
N PRO A 198 -17.07 -4.13 0.56
CA PRO A 198 -18.20 -3.20 0.62
C PRO A 198 -19.11 -3.49 1.82
N LEU A 199 -19.79 -2.43 2.30
CA LEU A 199 -20.83 -2.52 3.33
C LEU A 199 -22.19 -2.02 2.78
N PRO A 200 -23.24 -2.84 2.82
CA PRO A 200 -23.25 -4.28 3.13
C PRO A 200 -22.48 -5.10 2.10
N PRO A 201 -22.12 -6.35 2.39
CA PRO A 201 -21.44 -7.21 1.43
C PRO A 201 -22.15 -7.19 0.07
N LEU A 202 -21.37 -7.11 -1.02
CA LEU A 202 -21.84 -7.07 -2.41
C LEU A 202 -22.50 -5.76 -2.87
N SER A 203 -22.54 -4.71 -2.06
CA SER A 203 -23.08 -3.39 -2.46
C SER A 203 -22.08 -2.51 -3.22
N GLY A 204 -20.84 -2.94 -3.38
CA GLY A 204 -19.76 -2.26 -4.09
C GLY A 204 -18.65 -3.22 -4.52
N PRO A 205 -17.59 -2.77 -5.18
CA PRO A 205 -16.44 -3.58 -5.49
C PRO A 205 -15.53 -3.71 -4.25
N PRO A 206 -14.81 -4.82 -4.09
CA PRO A 206 -13.69 -4.88 -3.16
C PRO A 206 -12.57 -3.96 -3.66
N ILE A 207 -11.85 -3.34 -2.73
CA ILE A 207 -10.73 -2.45 -3.02
C ILE A 207 -9.46 -3.11 -2.54
N LEU A 208 -8.49 -3.29 -3.43
CA LEU A 208 -7.17 -3.82 -3.07
C LEU A 208 -6.43 -2.81 -2.19
N LEU A 209 -5.90 -3.29 -1.06
CA LEU A 209 -5.29 -2.46 -0.02
C LEU A 209 -3.95 -3.06 0.46
N PRO A 210 -2.89 -3.03 -0.37
CA PRO A 210 -1.62 -3.63 -0.05
C PRO A 210 -0.89 -2.87 1.06
N VAL A 211 -0.32 -3.61 2.01
CA VAL A 211 0.50 -3.06 3.11
C VAL A 211 1.79 -3.86 3.26
N GLY A 212 2.86 -3.21 3.75
CA GLY A 212 4.16 -3.82 3.96
C GLY A 212 4.18 -4.80 5.13
N ASN A 213 5.02 -5.83 5.02
CA ASN A 213 5.32 -6.81 6.06
C ASN A 213 6.82 -7.13 6.05
N CYS A 214 7.64 -6.13 6.21
CA CYS A 214 9.09 -6.21 6.26
C CYS A 214 9.63 -5.12 7.19
N LEU A 215 10.87 -5.22 7.61
CA LEU A 215 11.54 -4.14 8.35
C LEU A 215 11.50 -2.85 7.53
N GLY A 216 11.06 -1.75 8.14
CA GLY A 216 10.75 -0.50 7.45
C GLY A 216 9.29 -0.38 6.97
N GLY A 217 8.51 -1.47 7.06
CA GLY A 217 7.08 -1.48 6.73
C GLY A 217 6.77 -1.00 5.31
N THR A 218 5.66 -0.28 5.15
CA THR A 218 5.19 0.21 3.84
C THR A 218 6.15 1.22 3.18
N THR A 219 7.12 1.82 3.90
CA THR A 219 8.12 2.70 3.28
C THR A 219 9.03 1.97 2.28
N VAL A 220 9.19 0.65 2.45
CA VAL A 220 9.99 -0.20 1.54
C VAL A 220 9.26 -0.47 0.22
N ILE A 221 7.92 -0.42 0.21
CA ILE A 221 7.08 -0.79 -0.94
C ILE A 221 6.27 0.37 -1.52
N ASN A 222 6.47 1.59 -1.06
CA ASN A 222 5.78 2.77 -1.60
C ASN A 222 6.50 3.34 -2.84
N SER A 223 5.86 4.30 -3.50
CA SER A 223 6.40 5.00 -4.67
C SER A 223 7.35 6.15 -4.32
N SER A 224 7.75 6.32 -3.06
CA SER A 224 8.61 7.41 -2.56
C SER A 224 8.09 8.83 -2.79
N THR A 225 6.81 9.02 -3.06
CA THR A 225 6.20 10.34 -3.26
C THR A 225 6.00 11.04 -1.91
N CYS A 226 6.41 12.30 -1.83
CA CYS A 226 6.45 13.09 -0.60
C CYS A 226 5.56 14.32 -0.72
N PHE A 227 4.65 14.48 0.27
CA PHE A 227 3.85 15.69 0.44
C PHE A 227 3.74 15.99 1.93
N ARG A 228 3.76 17.27 2.28
CA ARG A 228 3.36 17.72 3.62
C ARG A 228 1.84 17.67 3.74
N THR A 229 1.33 17.54 4.96
CA THR A 229 -0.09 17.80 5.24
C THR A 229 -0.43 19.21 4.76
N PRO A 230 -1.48 19.39 3.95
CA PRO A 230 -1.91 20.71 3.52
C PRO A 230 -2.21 21.66 4.69
N ASP A 231 -1.79 22.92 4.58
CA ASP A 231 -1.93 23.92 5.64
C ASP A 231 -3.40 24.11 6.04
N GLU A 232 -4.33 24.07 5.08
CA GLU A 232 -5.78 24.17 5.35
C GLU A 232 -6.34 23.02 6.21
N LEU A 233 -5.69 21.85 6.22
CA LEU A 233 -6.06 20.76 7.12
C LEU A 233 -5.52 20.98 8.52
N LEU A 234 -4.27 21.42 8.64
CA LEU A 234 -3.65 21.73 9.93
C LEU A 234 -4.40 22.84 10.66
N GLU A 235 -4.75 23.91 9.94
CA GLU A 235 -5.56 25.01 10.46
C GLU A 235 -6.92 24.51 10.97
N ARG A 236 -7.65 23.73 10.16
CA ARG A 236 -8.94 23.16 10.54
C ARG A 236 -8.84 22.23 11.75
N TRP A 237 -7.80 21.43 11.88
CA TRP A 237 -7.59 20.57 13.04
C TRP A 237 -7.29 21.39 14.29
N THR A 238 -6.53 22.47 14.15
CA THR A 238 -6.28 23.43 15.24
C THR A 238 -7.59 24.11 15.68
N GLU A 239 -8.42 24.56 14.74
CA GLU A 239 -9.74 25.12 15.01
C GLU A 239 -10.69 24.13 15.70
N TRP A 240 -10.55 22.84 15.40
CA TRP A 240 -11.30 21.77 16.08
C TRP A 240 -10.83 21.52 17.53
N GLY A 241 -9.74 22.14 17.96
CA GLY A 241 -9.21 22.04 19.33
C GLY A 241 -8.05 21.07 19.48
N LEU A 242 -7.40 20.66 18.39
CA LEU A 242 -6.15 19.88 18.43
C LEU A 242 -4.96 20.83 18.58
N GLU A 243 -4.28 20.77 19.70
CA GLU A 243 -3.19 21.67 20.06
C GLU A 243 -1.90 21.38 19.29
N GLY A 244 -1.10 22.43 19.00
CA GLY A 244 0.25 22.33 18.43
C GLY A 244 0.27 21.80 16.98
N LEU A 245 -0.81 21.99 16.22
CA LEU A 245 -0.93 21.53 14.83
C LEU A 245 -0.99 22.64 13.79
N SER A 246 -0.82 23.91 14.20
CA SER A 246 -0.77 24.99 13.21
C SER A 246 0.36 24.75 12.18
N PRO A 247 0.25 25.27 10.96
CA PRO A 247 1.32 25.14 9.95
C PRO A 247 2.69 25.59 10.44
N ALA A 248 2.73 26.63 11.28
CA ALA A 248 3.97 27.14 11.85
C ALA A 248 4.61 26.15 12.85
N GLU A 249 3.82 25.53 13.71
CA GLU A 249 4.28 24.55 14.71
C GLU A 249 4.69 23.22 14.07
N MET A 250 4.01 22.80 13.00
CA MET A 250 4.33 21.55 12.30
C MET A 250 5.51 21.67 11.33
N ARG A 251 5.82 22.87 10.84
CA ARG A 251 6.91 23.11 9.86
C ARG A 251 8.27 22.54 10.29
N PRO A 252 8.78 22.73 11.52
CA PRO A 252 10.07 22.17 11.94
C PRO A 252 10.12 20.64 11.86
N TYR A 253 8.99 19.96 12.11
CA TYR A 253 8.91 18.50 12.02
C TYR A 253 8.94 18.01 10.58
N PHE A 254 8.25 18.69 9.66
CA PHE A 254 8.35 18.38 8.24
C PHE A 254 9.77 18.57 7.72
N GLU A 255 10.41 19.70 8.02
CA GLU A 255 11.78 20.00 7.60
C GLU A 255 12.81 19.01 8.15
N ARG A 256 12.66 18.57 9.41
CA ARG A 256 13.48 17.52 10.05
C ARG A 256 13.39 16.21 9.26
N VAL A 257 12.18 15.77 8.96
CA VAL A 257 11.91 14.53 8.24
C VAL A 257 12.43 14.59 6.81
N GLU A 258 12.12 15.63 6.08
CA GLU A 258 12.55 15.84 4.69
C GLU A 258 14.08 15.86 4.54
N LYS A 259 14.77 16.48 5.49
CA LYS A 259 16.23 16.51 5.53
C LYS A 259 16.83 15.11 5.70
N ILE A 260 16.32 14.31 6.64
CA ILE A 260 16.81 12.93 6.88
C ILE A 260 16.53 12.04 5.67
N LEU A 261 15.38 12.19 5.04
CA LEU A 261 14.96 11.43 3.87
C LEU A 261 15.55 11.95 2.55
N SER A 262 16.28 13.06 2.58
CA SER A 262 16.78 13.71 1.36
C SER A 262 15.67 13.97 0.33
N VAL A 263 14.58 14.57 0.76
CA VAL A 263 13.43 14.89 -0.12
C VAL A 263 13.80 15.98 -1.10
N HIS A 264 13.52 15.75 -2.38
CA HIS A 264 13.77 16.72 -3.46
C HIS A 264 12.85 16.43 -4.66
N PRO A 265 12.60 17.43 -5.53
CA PRO A 265 11.84 17.22 -6.75
C PRO A 265 12.53 16.24 -7.71
N VAL A 266 11.75 15.45 -8.44
CA VAL A 266 12.25 14.61 -9.54
C VAL A 266 12.86 15.51 -10.62
N SER A 267 14.09 15.22 -11.05
CA SER A 267 14.70 15.93 -12.18
C SER A 267 13.97 15.57 -13.49
N LEU A 268 13.98 16.49 -14.44
CA LEU A 268 13.37 16.27 -15.76
C LEU A 268 14.00 15.08 -16.49
N GLU A 269 15.31 14.86 -16.28
CA GLU A 269 16.06 13.74 -16.84
C GLU A 269 15.54 12.37 -16.34
N LEU A 270 15.26 12.26 -15.04
CA LEU A 270 14.73 11.03 -14.43
C LEU A 270 13.24 10.81 -14.69
N MET A 271 12.51 11.87 -15.05
CA MET A 271 11.08 11.80 -15.34
C MET A 271 10.77 10.81 -16.47
N GLY A 272 11.56 10.81 -17.56
CA GLY A 272 11.37 9.96 -18.73
C GLY A 272 10.15 10.35 -19.59
N GLU A 273 10.07 9.77 -20.78
CA GLU A 273 9.08 10.17 -21.79
C GLU A 273 7.63 9.90 -21.37
N ALA A 274 7.37 8.79 -20.70
CA ALA A 274 6.01 8.45 -20.28
C ALA A 274 5.38 9.54 -19.39
N HIS A 275 6.13 10.06 -18.43
CA HIS A 275 5.64 11.14 -17.57
C HIS A 275 5.68 12.51 -18.28
N ALA A 276 6.63 12.73 -19.18
CA ALA A 276 6.72 13.95 -19.97
C ALA A 276 5.47 14.14 -20.85
N LYS A 277 4.88 13.05 -21.38
CA LYS A 277 3.58 13.09 -22.11
C LYS A 277 2.44 13.61 -21.23
N VAL A 278 2.39 13.23 -19.97
CA VAL A 278 1.40 13.77 -19.02
C VAL A 278 1.63 15.25 -18.77
N ALA A 279 2.88 15.66 -18.53
CA ALA A 279 3.23 17.05 -18.31
C ALA A 279 2.93 17.93 -19.54
N GLU A 280 3.18 17.42 -20.76
CA GLU A 280 2.87 18.09 -22.03
C GLU A 280 1.35 18.28 -22.19
N GLY A 281 0.56 17.22 -22.00
CA GLY A 281 -0.89 17.30 -22.10
C GLY A 281 -1.51 18.25 -21.09
N ALA A 282 -1.05 18.21 -19.83
CA ALA A 282 -1.50 19.14 -18.79
C ALA A 282 -1.17 20.60 -19.16
N ARG A 283 0.02 20.87 -19.65
CA ARG A 283 0.45 22.21 -20.09
C ARG A 283 -0.40 22.72 -21.26
N LYS A 284 -0.72 21.89 -22.26
CA LYS A 284 -1.59 22.26 -23.40
C LYS A 284 -2.99 22.64 -22.95
N LEU A 285 -3.50 22.00 -21.89
CA LEU A 285 -4.80 22.30 -21.29
C LEU A 285 -4.75 23.50 -20.30
N GLY A 286 -3.59 24.09 -20.07
CA GLY A 286 -3.41 25.19 -19.13
C GLY A 286 -3.42 24.78 -17.65
N TYR A 287 -3.30 23.48 -17.36
CA TYR A 287 -3.24 22.99 -15.98
C TYR A 287 -1.87 23.22 -15.37
N ARG A 288 -1.85 23.64 -14.10
CA ARG A 288 -0.64 23.75 -13.31
C ARG A 288 -0.30 22.39 -12.72
N GLY A 289 0.79 21.81 -13.20
CA GLY A 289 1.37 20.61 -12.62
C GLY A 289 2.81 20.87 -12.18
N MET A 290 3.35 19.96 -11.37
CA MET A 290 4.72 20.07 -10.84
C MET A 290 5.41 18.71 -10.81
N PRO A 291 6.77 18.68 -10.92
CA PRO A 291 7.52 17.50 -10.56
C PRO A 291 7.23 17.11 -9.11
N LEU A 292 6.97 15.82 -8.87
CA LEU A 292 6.73 15.30 -7.52
C LEU A 292 8.03 15.26 -6.72
N GLU A 293 7.93 15.56 -5.43
CA GLU A 293 9.02 15.39 -4.49
C GLU A 293 9.17 13.93 -4.09
N LYS A 294 10.41 13.47 -3.95
CA LYS A 294 10.77 12.08 -3.69
C LYS A 294 11.85 11.98 -2.61
N ASN A 295 11.71 10.98 -1.73
CA ASN A 295 12.78 10.59 -0.81
C ASN A 295 13.73 9.60 -1.50
N ALA A 296 14.68 10.13 -2.28
CA ALA A 296 15.63 9.30 -3.02
C ALA A 296 17.02 9.94 -3.09
N ARG A 297 18.08 9.11 -3.13
CA ARG A 297 19.48 9.53 -3.34
C ARG A 297 20.13 8.64 -4.38
N GLY A 298 20.65 9.23 -5.46
CA GLY A 298 21.29 8.47 -6.54
C GLY A 298 20.34 7.55 -7.28
N CYS A 299 19.07 7.97 -7.46
CA CYS A 299 18.08 7.22 -8.22
C CYS A 299 18.51 7.07 -9.68
N ASP A 300 18.33 5.87 -10.24
CA ASP A 300 18.65 5.51 -11.62
C ASP A 300 17.40 5.10 -12.42
N ALA A 301 16.25 5.57 -11.99
CA ALA A 301 14.96 5.31 -12.65
C ALA A 301 14.65 3.81 -12.89
N THR A 302 14.98 2.95 -11.92
CA THR A 302 14.74 1.50 -12.04
C THR A 302 13.25 1.13 -12.15
N GLY A 303 12.33 2.03 -11.82
CA GLY A 303 10.87 1.87 -11.95
C GLY A 303 10.21 0.89 -10.96
N VAL A 304 10.97 0.26 -10.08
CA VAL A 304 10.51 -0.84 -9.22
C VAL A 304 10.35 -0.45 -7.75
N CYS A 305 10.09 0.82 -7.46
CA CYS A 305 9.99 1.34 -6.07
C CYS A 305 9.03 0.52 -5.19
N GLN A 306 7.94 0.00 -5.76
CA GLN A 306 6.95 -0.79 -5.02
C GLN A 306 7.41 -2.22 -4.70
N TYR A 307 8.53 -2.66 -5.26
CA TYR A 307 9.05 -4.04 -5.09
C TYR A 307 10.40 -4.08 -4.37
N GLY A 308 10.71 -3.04 -3.57
CA GLY A 308 12.03 -2.80 -3.01
C GLY A 308 12.96 -2.12 -4.03
N CYS A 309 13.88 -1.31 -3.52
CA CYS A 309 14.82 -0.59 -4.38
C CYS A 309 16.13 -1.38 -4.51
N PRO A 310 16.43 -2.01 -5.67
CA PRO A 310 17.62 -2.88 -5.83
C PRO A 310 18.95 -2.12 -5.80
N ILE A 311 18.91 -0.79 -5.78
CA ILE A 311 20.10 0.08 -5.72
C ILE A 311 20.12 0.97 -4.47
N ASP A 312 19.24 0.69 -3.48
CA ASP A 312 19.10 1.45 -2.23
C ASP A 312 19.02 2.98 -2.41
N ALA A 313 18.50 3.43 -3.57
CA ALA A 313 18.31 4.86 -3.83
C ALA A 313 17.11 5.43 -3.04
N LYS A 314 16.03 4.66 -2.89
CA LYS A 314 14.85 5.06 -2.11
C LYS A 314 15.20 5.09 -0.63
N GLN A 315 15.08 6.25 -0.01
CA GLN A 315 15.42 6.50 1.39
C GLN A 315 14.27 6.05 2.31
N ASP A 316 14.05 4.74 2.37
CA ASP A 316 13.09 4.10 3.29
C ASP A 316 13.66 4.01 4.72
N MET A 317 12.86 3.50 5.65
CA MET A 317 13.26 3.42 7.06
C MET A 317 14.46 2.52 7.31
N ARG A 318 14.72 1.49 6.47
CA ARG A 318 15.89 0.61 6.58
C ARG A 318 17.21 1.36 6.38
N LEU A 319 17.19 2.43 5.57
CA LEU A 319 18.37 3.19 5.15
C LEU A 319 18.53 4.52 5.88
N THR A 320 17.53 4.92 6.66
CA THR A 320 17.50 6.23 7.30
C THR A 320 17.31 6.12 8.82
N TYR A 321 16.09 6.08 9.30
CA TYR A 321 15.78 6.17 10.72
C TYR A 321 16.22 4.95 11.52
N LEU A 322 16.04 3.72 11.02
CA LEU A 322 16.38 2.50 11.77
C LEU A 322 17.89 2.34 11.97
N PRO A 323 18.77 2.60 10.97
CA PRO A 323 20.21 2.65 11.22
C PRO A 323 20.61 3.67 12.29
N LEU A 324 20.05 4.88 12.25
CA LEU A 324 20.33 5.90 13.27
C LEU A 324 19.82 5.47 14.65
N ALA A 325 18.63 4.86 14.73
CA ALA A 325 18.10 4.32 15.98
C ALA A 325 19.03 3.24 16.56
N THR A 326 19.49 2.28 15.72
CA THR A 326 20.40 1.22 16.19
C THR A 326 21.77 1.75 16.58
N LEU A 327 22.28 2.78 15.90
CA LEU A 327 23.51 3.47 16.26
C LEU A 327 23.39 4.16 17.63
N ALA A 328 22.21 4.68 17.95
CA ALA A 328 21.89 5.26 19.26
C ALA A 328 21.53 4.20 20.33
N GLY A 329 21.65 2.90 20.03
CA GLY A 329 21.46 1.82 20.98
C GLY A 329 20.08 1.16 21.00
N ALA A 330 19.13 1.59 20.15
CA ALA A 330 17.84 0.92 20.02
C ALA A 330 18.02 -0.52 19.52
N LYS A 331 17.26 -1.45 20.11
CA LYS A 331 17.25 -2.87 19.70
C LYS A 331 16.02 -3.17 18.86
N ILE A 332 16.20 -3.85 17.76
CA ILE A 332 15.13 -4.24 16.83
C ILE A 332 15.00 -5.76 16.81
N TYR A 333 13.80 -6.26 17.06
CA TYR A 333 13.45 -7.68 17.01
C TYR A 333 12.54 -7.93 15.82
N THR A 334 13.02 -8.68 14.82
CA THR A 334 12.26 -9.07 13.62
C THR A 334 11.61 -10.44 13.79
N GLY A 335 10.49 -10.68 13.09
CA GLY A 335 9.67 -11.88 13.29
C GLY A 335 8.79 -11.84 14.54
N PHE A 336 8.70 -10.71 15.24
CA PHE A 336 7.96 -10.53 16.50
C PHE A 336 6.58 -9.93 16.25
N GLU A 337 5.53 -10.75 16.34
CA GLU A 337 4.15 -10.29 16.21
C GLU A 337 3.53 -10.06 17.60
N LEU A 338 3.27 -8.79 17.93
CA LEU A 338 2.53 -8.44 19.15
C LEU A 338 1.09 -8.93 19.05
N GLN A 339 0.57 -9.55 20.13
CA GLN A 339 -0.79 -10.06 20.20
C GLN A 339 -1.54 -9.61 21.47
N GLN A 340 -0.84 -9.39 22.57
CA GLN A 340 -1.42 -9.14 23.89
C GLN A 340 -0.85 -7.88 24.53
N LEU A 341 -1.73 -7.10 25.16
CA LEU A 341 -1.42 -5.96 26.01
C LEU A 341 -2.18 -6.15 27.33
N GLU A 342 -1.44 -6.30 28.43
CA GLU A 342 -2.02 -6.41 29.77
C GLU A 342 -2.12 -5.02 30.40
N VAL A 343 -3.32 -4.65 30.85
CA VAL A 343 -3.61 -3.36 31.46
C VAL A 343 -3.96 -3.56 32.94
N ARG A 344 -3.40 -2.73 33.81
CA ARG A 344 -3.74 -2.61 35.24
C ARG A 344 -3.75 -1.13 35.62
N ASP A 345 -4.74 -0.73 36.39
CA ASP A 345 -4.87 0.63 36.95
C ASP A 345 -4.62 1.75 35.92
N GLY A 346 -5.25 1.65 34.74
CA GLY A 346 -5.13 2.66 33.68
C GLY A 346 -3.79 2.66 32.92
N ARG A 347 -2.93 1.66 33.11
CA ARG A 347 -1.60 1.57 32.48
C ARG A 347 -1.39 0.22 31.82
N VAL A 348 -0.71 0.21 30.69
CA VAL A 348 -0.15 -1.01 30.10
C VAL A 348 1.05 -1.43 30.96
N VAL A 349 1.03 -2.67 31.47
CA VAL A 349 2.09 -3.21 32.33
C VAL A 349 2.94 -4.27 31.63
N LYS A 350 2.42 -4.84 30.55
CA LYS A 350 3.09 -5.91 29.80
C LYS A 350 2.53 -6.04 28.38
N ALA A 351 3.43 -6.28 27.45
CA ALA A 351 3.13 -6.64 26.06
C ALA A 351 3.65 -8.05 25.77
N GLY A 352 2.97 -8.82 24.92
CA GLY A 352 3.42 -10.17 24.59
C GLY A 352 2.93 -10.64 23.23
N GLY A 353 3.62 -11.63 22.67
CA GLY A 353 3.28 -12.14 21.36
C GLY A 353 4.05 -13.40 20.96
N VAL A 354 4.11 -13.62 19.66
CA VAL A 354 4.67 -14.80 19.02
C VAL A 354 5.90 -14.42 18.22
N ILE A 355 6.90 -15.30 18.23
CA ILE A 355 8.12 -15.19 17.42
C ILE A 355 7.99 -16.15 16.25
N TYR A 356 8.19 -15.63 15.04
CA TYR A 356 8.28 -16.40 13.79
C TYR A 356 9.71 -16.38 13.25
N ASN A 357 10.10 -17.44 12.54
CA ASN A 357 11.30 -17.43 11.72
C ASN A 357 10.97 -17.01 10.27
N ARG A 358 11.99 -16.86 9.42
CA ARG A 358 11.83 -16.48 7.99
C ARG A 358 10.97 -17.44 7.18
N LYS A 359 10.82 -18.70 7.62
CA LYS A 359 9.92 -19.68 7.01
C LYS A 359 8.45 -19.50 7.42
N GLY A 360 8.16 -18.56 8.33
CA GLY A 360 6.84 -18.34 8.90
C GLY A 360 6.44 -19.38 9.96
N GLU A 361 7.38 -20.15 10.47
CA GLU A 361 7.17 -21.11 11.54
C GLU A 361 7.24 -20.40 12.89
N ARG A 362 6.34 -20.77 13.81
CA ARG A 362 6.36 -20.28 15.17
C ARG A 362 7.51 -20.92 15.94
N VAL A 363 8.49 -20.12 16.36
CA VAL A 363 9.68 -20.59 17.08
C VAL A 363 9.69 -20.22 18.56
N GLY A 364 8.84 -19.28 19.00
CA GLY A 364 8.81 -18.87 20.41
C GLY A 364 7.68 -17.93 20.76
N ARG A 365 7.77 -17.40 21.96
CA ARG A 365 6.94 -16.31 22.48
C ARG A 365 7.85 -15.22 23.03
N PHE A 366 7.31 -14.01 23.20
CA PHE A 366 8.02 -12.95 23.88
C PHE A 366 7.12 -12.22 24.86
N ILE A 367 7.73 -11.61 25.84
CA ILE A 367 7.11 -10.73 26.84
C ILE A 367 8.00 -9.50 26.95
N VAL A 368 7.41 -8.31 26.86
CA VAL A 368 8.10 -7.03 27.06
C VAL A 368 7.45 -6.29 28.23
N ARG A 369 8.28 -5.78 29.14
CA ARG A 369 7.89 -4.81 30.16
C ARG A 369 8.56 -3.49 29.82
N ALA A 370 7.76 -2.45 29.65
CA ALA A 370 8.24 -1.11 29.34
C ALA A 370 7.55 -0.06 30.22
N GLN A 371 8.16 1.10 30.35
CA GLN A 371 7.53 2.24 31.01
C GLN A 371 6.46 2.85 30.09
N VAL A 372 6.77 2.92 28.77
CA VAL A 372 5.90 3.48 27.72
C VAL A 372 5.76 2.51 26.55
N TYR A 373 4.57 2.47 25.97
CA TYR A 373 4.22 1.64 24.81
C TYR A 373 3.76 2.51 23.66
N VAL A 374 4.38 2.38 22.49
CA VAL A 374 4.03 3.12 21.28
C VAL A 374 3.55 2.14 20.20
N LEU A 375 2.28 2.22 19.81
CA LEU A 375 1.74 1.45 18.70
C LEU A 375 1.95 2.18 17.39
N ALA A 376 2.64 1.54 16.47
CA ALA A 376 2.95 2.03 15.13
C ALA A 376 2.77 0.91 14.07
N ALA A 377 1.79 0.02 14.30
CA ALA A 377 1.50 -1.11 13.42
C ALA A 377 0.69 -0.73 12.16
N GLY A 378 0.45 0.57 11.95
CA GLY A 378 -0.29 1.13 10.84
C GLY A 378 -1.81 1.11 11.03
N ALA A 379 -2.51 1.89 10.19
CA ALA A 379 -3.95 2.14 10.35
C ALA A 379 -4.85 0.90 10.28
N LEU A 380 -4.34 -0.24 9.87
CA LEU A 380 -5.12 -1.48 9.85
C LEU A 380 -4.84 -2.36 11.08
N TYR A 381 -3.61 -2.42 11.57
CA TYR A 381 -3.23 -3.37 12.63
C TYR A 381 -3.17 -2.74 14.01
N THR A 382 -2.92 -1.43 14.14
CA THR A 382 -3.05 -0.72 15.43
C THR A 382 -4.48 -0.85 16.01
N PRO A 383 -5.57 -0.55 15.26
CA PRO A 383 -6.92 -0.77 15.80
C PRO A 383 -7.25 -2.26 16.03
N VAL A 384 -6.70 -3.18 15.24
CA VAL A 384 -6.88 -4.62 15.49
C VAL A 384 -6.30 -5.02 16.84
N LEU A 385 -5.09 -4.55 17.17
CA LEU A 385 -4.47 -4.79 18.49
C LEU A 385 -5.32 -4.25 19.63
N LEU A 386 -5.80 -3.01 19.53
CA LEU A 386 -6.63 -2.39 20.57
C LEU A 386 -7.96 -3.11 20.75
N LEU A 387 -8.68 -3.42 19.66
CA LEU A 387 -9.97 -4.10 19.69
C LEU A 387 -9.86 -5.54 20.20
N ALA A 388 -8.84 -6.29 19.75
CA ALA A 388 -8.63 -7.67 20.18
C ALA A 388 -8.32 -7.76 21.69
N ASN A 389 -7.62 -6.77 22.24
CA ASN A 389 -7.31 -6.65 23.65
C ASN A 389 -8.42 -5.94 24.46
N ARG A 390 -9.45 -5.36 23.79
CA ARG A 390 -10.55 -4.63 24.43
C ARG A 390 -10.12 -3.45 25.29
N ILE A 391 -9.14 -2.68 24.80
CA ILE A 391 -8.56 -1.53 25.49
C ILE A 391 -8.67 -0.26 24.62
N ALA A 392 -8.53 0.91 25.24
CA ALA A 392 -8.42 2.21 24.58
C ALA A 392 -9.63 2.57 23.69
N ASN A 393 -10.83 2.13 24.02
CA ASN A 393 -12.02 2.32 23.17
C ASN A 393 -13.23 2.90 23.90
N SER A 394 -13.03 3.74 24.91
CA SER A 394 -14.13 4.45 25.62
C SER A 394 -14.92 5.33 24.67
N SER A 395 -14.25 5.93 23.67
CA SER A 395 -14.89 6.72 22.59
C SER A 395 -15.74 5.90 21.62
N GLY A 396 -15.54 4.58 21.51
CA GLY A 396 -16.09 3.74 20.44
C GLY A 396 -15.48 4.01 19.06
N MET A 397 -14.36 4.79 18.98
CA MET A 397 -13.76 5.22 17.72
C MET A 397 -12.67 4.29 17.21
N VAL A 398 -12.17 3.36 18.01
CA VAL A 398 -11.14 2.40 17.57
C VAL A 398 -11.68 1.56 16.40
N GLY A 399 -10.94 1.54 15.30
CA GLY A 399 -11.30 0.84 14.07
C GLY A 399 -12.35 1.56 13.21
N GLN A 400 -12.93 2.66 13.66
CA GLN A 400 -13.86 3.47 12.87
C GLN A 400 -13.12 4.52 12.04
N ASN A 401 -13.83 5.26 11.18
CA ASN A 401 -13.31 6.40 10.42
C ASN A 401 -12.17 6.06 9.45
N LEU A 402 -12.07 4.81 8.96
CA LEU A 402 -11.07 4.42 7.97
C LEU A 402 -11.20 5.27 6.70
N ARG A 403 -10.10 5.87 6.28
CA ARG A 403 -9.89 6.55 4.99
C ARG A 403 -8.79 5.82 4.25
N ILE A 404 -8.85 5.74 2.91
CA ILE A 404 -7.90 4.91 2.15
C ILE A 404 -7.35 5.57 0.88
N HIS A 405 -7.84 6.74 0.46
CA HIS A 405 -7.59 7.35 -0.84
C HIS A 405 -7.90 6.37 -1.98
N PRO A 406 -9.17 6.10 -2.32
CA PRO A 406 -9.50 5.25 -3.45
C PRO A 406 -8.90 5.79 -4.75
N CYS A 407 -8.25 4.91 -5.51
CA CYS A 407 -7.56 5.27 -6.75
C CYS A 407 -8.12 4.51 -7.95
N VAL A 408 -8.12 5.16 -9.10
CA VAL A 408 -8.38 4.58 -10.41
C VAL A 408 -7.18 4.82 -11.31
N LEU A 409 -6.74 3.81 -12.06
CA LEU A 409 -5.68 3.95 -13.05
C LEU A 409 -6.28 4.24 -14.42
N VAL A 410 -5.83 5.33 -15.07
CA VAL A 410 -6.16 5.72 -16.43
C VAL A 410 -4.91 5.59 -17.29
N ALA A 411 -4.97 4.83 -18.39
CA ALA A 411 -3.79 4.48 -19.19
C ALA A 411 -3.95 4.91 -20.66
N GLY A 412 -3.12 5.83 -21.12
CA GLY A 412 -3.02 6.29 -22.50
C GLY A 412 -2.05 5.44 -23.32
N PHE A 413 -2.46 5.03 -24.51
CA PHE A 413 -1.66 4.26 -25.45
C PHE A 413 -1.16 5.18 -26.55
N PHE A 414 0.16 5.25 -26.71
CA PHE A 414 0.84 6.14 -27.65
C PHE A 414 1.32 5.39 -28.90
N PRO A 415 1.57 6.07 -30.02
CA PRO A 415 2.13 5.42 -31.21
C PRO A 415 3.54 4.87 -30.99
N GLU A 416 4.37 5.59 -30.22
CA GLU A 416 5.75 5.22 -29.88
C GLU A 416 5.84 4.35 -28.62
N ALA A 417 6.97 3.66 -28.45
CA ALA A 417 7.27 2.89 -27.25
C ALA A 417 7.89 3.81 -26.17
N LEU A 418 7.25 3.90 -25.00
CA LEU A 418 7.63 4.77 -23.90
C LEU A 418 8.36 4.03 -22.77
N TYR A 419 8.17 2.71 -22.65
CA TYR A 419 8.74 1.87 -21.59
C TYR A 419 8.63 2.49 -20.19
N GLY A 420 7.42 2.97 -19.82
CA GLY A 420 7.17 3.74 -18.62
C GLY A 420 7.69 3.10 -17.32
N TRP A 421 7.67 1.77 -17.21
CA TRP A 421 8.21 1.05 -16.04
C TRP A 421 9.75 1.06 -15.92
N ARG A 422 10.47 1.68 -16.86
CA ARG A 422 11.92 1.96 -16.80
C ARG A 422 12.20 3.40 -16.45
N THR A 423 11.31 4.06 -15.73
CA THR A 423 11.41 5.44 -15.26
C THR A 423 11.13 5.50 -13.77
N VAL A 424 11.18 6.66 -13.16
CA VAL A 424 10.70 6.84 -11.77
C VAL A 424 9.21 6.48 -11.70
N SER A 425 8.80 5.70 -10.70
CA SER A 425 7.43 5.14 -10.62
C SER A 425 6.29 6.18 -10.58
N GLN A 426 6.57 7.37 -10.02
CA GLN A 426 5.70 8.56 -10.02
C GLN A 426 6.58 9.79 -10.12
N SER A 427 6.23 10.78 -10.94
CA SER A 427 7.11 11.92 -11.12
C SER A 427 6.46 13.27 -11.41
N TYR A 428 5.18 13.31 -11.76
CA TYR A 428 4.47 14.56 -12.07
C TYR A 428 3.08 14.55 -11.46
N GLY A 429 2.72 15.62 -10.76
CA GLY A 429 1.43 15.77 -10.08
C GLY A 429 0.65 16.98 -10.58
N ILE A 430 -0.69 16.88 -10.58
CA ILE A 430 -1.61 17.96 -10.88
C ILE A 430 -2.63 18.02 -9.75
N ASP A 431 -2.70 19.15 -9.08
CA ASP A 431 -3.53 19.34 -7.89
C ASP A 431 -4.97 19.77 -8.27
N PHE A 432 -5.92 18.91 -7.99
CA PHE A 432 -7.36 19.16 -8.06
C PHE A 432 -8.05 18.86 -6.72
N ARG A 433 -7.34 19.03 -5.58
CA ARG A 433 -7.89 18.72 -4.24
C ARG A 433 -9.20 19.44 -3.94
N GLU A 434 -9.37 20.66 -4.41
CA GLU A 434 -10.63 21.42 -4.28
C GLU A 434 -11.81 20.74 -5.01
N ARG A 435 -11.52 20.00 -6.10
CA ARG A 435 -12.49 19.20 -6.86
C ARG A 435 -12.62 17.76 -6.31
N GLY A 436 -11.90 17.41 -5.27
CA GLY A 436 -11.97 16.13 -4.57
C GLY A 436 -10.98 15.07 -5.02
N PHE A 437 -9.95 15.39 -5.82
CA PHE A 437 -8.94 14.42 -6.28
C PHE A 437 -7.58 15.07 -6.58
N VAL A 438 -6.56 14.22 -6.70
CA VAL A 438 -5.22 14.57 -7.21
C VAL A 438 -4.90 13.63 -8.37
N LEU A 439 -4.24 14.14 -9.40
CA LEU A 439 -3.71 13.35 -10.50
C LEU A 439 -2.22 13.18 -10.35
N GLU A 440 -1.75 11.93 -10.37
CA GLU A 440 -0.33 11.60 -10.30
C GLU A 440 0.06 10.76 -11.51
N SER A 441 1.01 11.24 -12.33
CA SER A 441 1.58 10.40 -13.38
C SER A 441 2.25 9.20 -12.73
N THR A 442 1.87 8.01 -13.12
CA THR A 442 2.36 6.78 -12.52
C THR A 442 2.70 5.75 -13.58
N THR A 443 3.67 4.91 -13.29
CA THR A 443 4.05 3.81 -14.17
C THR A 443 4.12 2.50 -13.39
N VAL A 444 3.65 1.43 -14.02
CA VAL A 444 3.63 0.09 -13.43
C VAL A 444 4.06 -0.93 -14.48
N PRO A 445 4.68 -2.04 -14.07
CA PRO A 445 5.00 -3.14 -14.99
C PRO A 445 3.75 -3.71 -15.68
N PRO A 446 3.89 -4.29 -16.90
CA PRO A 446 2.76 -4.81 -17.69
C PRO A 446 1.82 -5.74 -16.93
N GLY A 447 2.34 -6.65 -16.11
CA GLY A 447 1.53 -7.56 -15.30
C GLY A 447 0.63 -6.83 -14.28
N ILE A 448 1.17 -5.82 -13.60
CA ILE A 448 0.41 -4.99 -12.66
C ILE A 448 -0.59 -4.10 -13.40
N GLY A 449 -0.17 -3.52 -14.52
CA GLY A 449 -1.06 -2.73 -15.38
C GLY A 449 -2.24 -3.53 -15.88
N ALA A 450 -2.01 -4.76 -16.30
CA ALA A 450 -3.07 -5.68 -16.73
C ALA A 450 -4.12 -5.92 -15.64
N LEU A 451 -3.71 -6.02 -14.35
CA LEU A 451 -4.63 -6.16 -13.22
C LEU A 451 -5.53 -4.95 -13.03
N SER A 452 -5.04 -3.76 -13.39
CA SER A 452 -5.77 -2.48 -13.26
C SER A 452 -6.73 -2.19 -14.45
N THR A 453 -6.83 -3.09 -15.42
CA THR A 453 -7.72 -2.95 -16.57
C THR A 453 -8.97 -3.82 -16.44
N PRO A 454 -10.11 -3.47 -17.08
CA PRO A 454 -11.34 -4.28 -17.04
C PRO A 454 -11.31 -5.50 -17.98
N PHE A 455 -10.19 -5.78 -18.66
CA PHE A 455 -10.08 -6.79 -19.69
C PHE A 455 -9.71 -8.18 -19.17
N TRP A 456 -10.04 -9.21 -19.96
CA TRP A 456 -9.60 -10.61 -19.82
C TRP A 456 -9.45 -11.25 -21.20
N GLY A 457 -8.90 -12.44 -21.26
CA GLY A 457 -8.75 -13.19 -22.50
C GLY A 457 -7.90 -12.46 -23.53
N ARG A 458 -8.29 -12.55 -24.80
CA ARG A 458 -7.53 -11.97 -25.92
C ARG A 458 -7.29 -10.46 -25.80
N GLU A 459 -8.29 -9.71 -25.29
CA GLU A 459 -8.14 -8.26 -25.13
C GLU A 459 -7.12 -7.92 -24.04
N LEU A 460 -7.08 -8.67 -22.96
CA LEU A 460 -6.05 -8.53 -21.92
C LEU A 460 -4.64 -8.80 -22.49
N MET A 461 -4.49 -9.86 -23.27
CA MET A 461 -3.20 -10.20 -23.90
C MET A 461 -2.74 -9.10 -24.86
N LYS A 462 -3.66 -8.56 -25.66
CA LYS A 462 -3.37 -7.43 -26.55
C LYS A 462 -2.91 -6.19 -25.78
N VAL A 463 -3.63 -5.83 -24.74
CA VAL A 463 -3.28 -4.69 -23.86
C VAL A 463 -1.91 -4.89 -23.21
N MET A 464 -1.60 -6.09 -22.72
CA MET A 464 -0.26 -6.40 -22.16
C MET A 464 0.84 -6.25 -23.22
N GLY A 465 0.66 -6.77 -24.42
CA GLY A 465 1.63 -6.66 -25.52
C GLY A 465 1.88 -5.21 -25.97
N GLU A 466 0.88 -4.34 -25.85
CA GLU A 466 0.98 -2.90 -26.15
C GLU A 466 1.47 -2.07 -24.96
N TRP A 467 1.67 -2.64 -23.75
CA TRP A 467 1.95 -1.89 -22.52
C TRP A 467 3.24 -1.05 -22.61
N ARG A 468 4.20 -1.45 -23.44
CA ARG A 468 5.42 -0.64 -23.72
C ARG A 468 5.12 0.76 -24.26
N LYS A 469 3.91 1.00 -24.77
CA LYS A 469 3.45 2.27 -25.31
C LYS A 469 2.59 3.08 -24.34
N VAL A 470 2.56 2.67 -23.07
CA VAL A 470 1.63 3.25 -22.10
C VAL A 470 2.29 4.35 -21.28
N SER A 471 1.60 5.48 -21.17
CA SER A 471 1.70 6.44 -20.07
C SER A 471 0.42 6.41 -19.27
N SER A 472 0.48 6.52 -17.94
CA SER A 472 -0.71 6.44 -17.11
C SER A 472 -0.77 7.49 -16.01
N ILE A 473 -1.99 7.75 -15.55
CA ILE A 473 -2.32 8.68 -14.48
C ILE A 473 -3.14 7.94 -13.44
N GLY A 474 -2.69 8.00 -12.18
CA GLY A 474 -3.49 7.62 -11.03
C GLY A 474 -4.41 8.77 -10.63
N VAL A 475 -5.70 8.50 -10.56
CA VAL A 475 -6.73 9.40 -10.02
C VAL A 475 -6.92 9.05 -8.55
N MET A 476 -6.36 9.84 -7.65
CA MET A 476 -6.45 9.63 -6.21
C MET A 476 -7.56 10.50 -5.61
N VAL A 477 -8.58 9.89 -5.01
CA VAL A 477 -9.77 10.56 -4.48
C VAL A 477 -9.60 10.90 -3.00
N ASN A 478 -10.17 12.01 -2.55
CA ASN A 478 -9.91 12.61 -1.22
C ASN A 478 -10.71 12.01 -0.04
N ASP A 479 -11.48 10.94 -0.20
CA ASP A 479 -12.36 10.38 0.86
C ASP A 479 -13.34 11.42 1.46
N SER A 480 -13.99 12.24 0.64
CA SER A 480 -14.86 13.34 1.09
C SER A 480 -16.12 12.85 1.81
N ASP A 481 -16.76 11.79 1.26
CA ASP A 481 -17.94 11.13 1.84
C ASP A 481 -17.82 9.58 1.90
N SER A 482 -16.66 9.08 1.57
CA SER A 482 -16.33 7.66 1.72
C SER A 482 -15.74 7.39 3.10
N VAL A 483 -16.07 6.26 3.68
CA VAL A 483 -15.59 5.88 5.01
C VAL A 483 -15.68 4.37 5.23
N GLY A 484 -14.74 3.86 6.00
CA GLY A 484 -14.72 2.44 6.35
C GLY A 484 -14.49 2.18 7.83
N ARG A 485 -14.29 0.91 8.14
CA ARG A 485 -13.92 0.43 9.47
C ARG A 485 -13.05 -0.81 9.40
N VAL A 486 -12.26 -1.00 10.45
CA VAL A 486 -11.39 -2.15 10.65
C VAL A 486 -11.83 -2.91 11.88
N LEU A 487 -11.91 -4.22 11.77
CA LEU A 487 -12.22 -5.14 12.86
C LEU A 487 -11.17 -6.26 12.90
N PRO A 488 -10.92 -6.88 14.05
CA PRO A 488 -10.16 -8.13 14.08
C PRO A 488 -10.97 -9.23 13.37
N LEU A 489 -10.31 -9.99 12.49
CA LEU A 489 -10.97 -11.07 11.74
C LEU A 489 -11.56 -12.14 12.68
N PHE A 490 -10.85 -12.42 13.78
CA PHE A 490 -11.33 -13.28 14.86
C PHE A 490 -11.20 -12.53 16.19
N PRO A 491 -12.32 -12.31 16.91
CA PRO A 491 -12.31 -11.54 18.17
C PRO A 491 -11.70 -12.30 19.37
N PHE A 492 -11.05 -13.43 19.13
CA PHE A 492 -10.40 -14.22 20.17
C PHE A 492 -8.90 -13.91 20.25
N PRO A 493 -8.32 -13.79 21.45
CA PRO A 493 -6.88 -13.53 21.64
C PRO A 493 -5.98 -14.68 21.12
N TYR A 494 -6.57 -15.70 20.56
CA TYR A 494 -5.91 -16.84 19.93
C TYR A 494 -6.45 -16.95 18.50
N GLY A 495 -5.98 -16.12 17.58
CA GLY A 495 -6.25 -16.29 16.14
C GLY A 495 -5.98 -17.73 15.72
N LEU A 496 -6.53 -18.17 14.59
CA LEU A 496 -6.15 -19.46 14.02
C LEU A 496 -4.62 -19.53 13.99
N PRO A 497 -3.98 -20.61 14.48
CA PRO A 497 -2.53 -20.68 14.72
C PRO A 497 -1.63 -20.26 13.55
N LYS A 498 -2.18 -20.22 12.34
CA LYS A 498 -1.48 -19.82 11.12
C LYS A 498 -1.85 -18.42 10.59
N LEU A 499 -2.90 -17.76 11.11
CA LEU A 499 -3.38 -16.47 10.60
C LEU A 499 -2.86 -15.26 11.38
N GLY A 500 -2.36 -15.45 12.63
CA GLY A 500 -1.93 -14.33 13.47
C GLY A 500 -3.07 -13.33 13.75
N MET A 501 -2.69 -12.08 13.96
CA MET A 501 -3.62 -10.95 14.13
C MET A 501 -3.99 -10.38 12.76
N GLU A 502 -5.17 -10.71 12.24
CA GLU A 502 -5.59 -10.28 10.89
C GLU A 502 -6.73 -9.25 10.95
N ALA A 503 -6.69 -8.33 9.97
CA ALA A 503 -7.68 -7.27 9.82
C ALA A 503 -8.81 -7.70 8.88
N LEU A 504 -10.05 -7.50 9.31
CA LEU A 504 -11.22 -7.50 8.46
C LEU A 504 -11.60 -6.04 8.15
N VAL A 505 -11.49 -5.66 6.90
CA VAL A 505 -11.64 -4.27 6.48
C VAL A 505 -12.94 -4.11 5.70
N PHE A 506 -13.74 -3.12 6.08
CA PHE A 506 -14.93 -2.73 5.38
C PHE A 506 -14.85 -1.27 4.93
N TYR A 507 -15.36 -0.98 3.73
CA TYR A 507 -15.32 0.37 3.20
C TYR A 507 -16.52 0.68 2.30
N ARG A 508 -17.09 1.87 2.45
CA ARG A 508 -18.19 2.36 1.64
C ARG A 508 -17.73 3.55 0.82
N LEU A 509 -17.77 3.41 -0.50
CA LEU A 509 -17.57 4.51 -1.44
C LEU A 509 -18.79 5.44 -1.44
N GLY A 510 -18.57 6.71 -1.19
CA GLY A 510 -19.58 7.76 -1.21
C GLY A 510 -19.89 8.25 -2.63
N LYS A 511 -21.03 8.91 -2.79
CA LYS A 511 -21.46 9.41 -4.12
C LYS A 511 -20.59 10.56 -4.62
N ARG A 512 -20.12 11.44 -3.71
CA ARG A 512 -19.23 12.55 -4.06
C ARG A 512 -17.90 12.03 -4.56
N ASP A 513 -17.33 11.06 -3.87
CA ASP A 513 -16.05 10.47 -4.24
C ASP A 513 -16.13 9.66 -5.54
N VAL A 514 -17.23 8.96 -5.80
CA VAL A 514 -17.49 8.32 -7.11
C VAL A 514 -17.60 9.38 -8.21
N GLY A 515 -18.23 10.50 -7.94
CA GLY A 515 -18.29 11.65 -8.86
C GLY A 515 -16.91 12.25 -9.12
N ALA A 516 -16.11 12.47 -8.08
CA ALA A 516 -14.73 12.96 -8.18
C ALA A 516 -13.82 11.98 -8.97
N ALA A 517 -14.01 10.67 -8.78
CA ALA A 517 -13.29 9.66 -9.57
C ALA A 517 -13.64 9.73 -11.06
N LEU A 518 -14.92 9.91 -11.40
CA LEU A 518 -15.35 10.08 -12.79
C LEU A 518 -14.75 11.36 -13.39
N GLU A 519 -14.87 12.47 -12.67
CA GLU A 519 -14.33 13.77 -13.10
C GLU A 519 -12.80 13.70 -13.29
N GLY A 520 -12.06 13.12 -12.32
CA GLY A 520 -10.63 12.91 -12.44
C GLY A 520 -10.26 11.97 -13.59
N THR A 521 -11.07 10.94 -13.87
CA THR A 521 -10.88 10.06 -15.04
C THR A 521 -11.07 10.83 -16.35
N ILE A 522 -12.07 11.71 -16.44
CA ILE A 522 -12.29 12.57 -17.60
C ILE A 522 -11.09 13.48 -17.85
N GLU A 523 -10.60 14.16 -16.78
CA GLU A 523 -9.43 15.03 -16.87
C GLU A 523 -8.16 14.25 -17.25
N ALA A 524 -7.96 13.06 -16.69
CA ALA A 524 -6.85 12.19 -17.06
C ALA A 524 -6.93 11.77 -18.56
N CYS A 525 -8.13 11.46 -19.05
CA CYS A 525 -8.33 11.18 -20.48
C CYS A 525 -7.99 12.40 -21.37
N ARG A 526 -8.44 13.61 -21.01
CA ARG A 526 -8.10 14.84 -21.72
C ARG A 526 -6.60 15.06 -21.78
N ILE A 527 -5.92 14.96 -20.62
CA ILE A 527 -4.47 15.13 -20.51
C ILE A 527 -3.72 14.13 -21.40
N LEU A 528 -4.09 12.86 -21.35
CA LEU A 528 -3.41 11.81 -22.13
C LEU A 528 -3.65 11.97 -23.64
N LEU A 529 -4.86 12.32 -24.07
CA LEU A 529 -5.16 12.60 -25.48
C LEU A 529 -4.37 13.83 -25.99
N GLU A 530 -4.36 14.93 -25.23
CA GLU A 530 -3.57 16.13 -25.57
C GLU A 530 -2.05 15.87 -25.51
N GLY A 531 -1.61 14.90 -24.72
CA GLY A 531 -0.24 14.38 -24.71
C GLY A 531 0.13 13.53 -25.92
N GLY A 532 -0.85 13.18 -26.79
CA GLY A 532 -0.67 12.43 -28.03
C GLY A 532 -1.06 10.94 -27.95
N ALA A 533 -1.82 10.52 -26.93
CA ALA A 533 -2.35 9.14 -26.90
C ALA A 533 -3.39 8.91 -28.02
N GLU A 534 -3.30 7.77 -28.72
CA GLU A 534 -4.27 7.37 -29.73
C GLU A 534 -5.58 6.83 -29.13
N LYS A 535 -5.49 6.27 -27.95
CA LYS A 535 -6.61 5.73 -27.16
C LYS A 535 -6.27 5.72 -25.67
N VAL A 536 -7.28 5.82 -24.84
CA VAL A 536 -7.14 5.82 -23.38
C VAL A 536 -8.03 4.74 -22.77
N CYS A 537 -7.44 3.86 -21.94
CA CYS A 537 -8.17 2.94 -21.08
C CYS A 537 -8.57 3.67 -19.79
N THR A 538 -9.87 3.78 -19.55
CA THR A 538 -10.44 4.60 -18.47
C THR A 538 -10.44 3.92 -17.10
N GLY A 539 -10.23 2.60 -17.03
CA GLY A 539 -10.48 1.82 -15.79
C GLY A 539 -11.97 1.61 -15.47
N ILE A 540 -12.89 2.09 -16.32
CA ILE A 540 -14.35 1.95 -16.17
C ILE A 540 -14.85 0.81 -17.06
N ALA A 541 -15.42 -0.24 -16.45
CA ALA A 541 -15.81 -1.45 -17.15
C ALA A 541 -16.86 -1.22 -18.25
N ARG A 542 -17.82 -0.31 -18.03
CA ARG A 542 -18.88 -0.01 -19.01
C ARG A 542 -18.41 0.87 -20.17
N MET A 543 -17.32 1.59 -19.99
CA MET A 543 -16.73 2.46 -21.02
C MET A 543 -15.20 2.36 -20.99
N PRO A 544 -14.62 1.21 -21.34
CA PRO A 544 -13.21 0.94 -21.14
C PRO A 544 -12.25 1.75 -22.03
N TRP A 545 -12.75 2.30 -23.15
CA TRP A 545 -11.93 3.03 -24.11
C TRP A 545 -12.48 4.41 -24.44
N VAL A 546 -11.57 5.39 -24.52
CA VAL A 546 -11.80 6.72 -25.11
C VAL A 546 -10.76 6.90 -26.22
N ARG A 547 -11.22 7.20 -27.45
CA ARG A 547 -10.37 7.35 -28.64
C ARG A 547 -10.38 8.76 -29.24
N GLY A 548 -11.23 9.63 -28.71
CA GLY A 548 -11.35 10.99 -29.21
C GLY A 548 -12.51 11.77 -28.61
N PRO A 549 -12.82 12.96 -29.13
CA PRO A 549 -13.80 13.88 -28.54
C PRO A 549 -15.19 13.27 -28.36
N LYS A 550 -15.67 12.48 -29.29
CA LYS A 550 -17.00 11.85 -29.21
C LYS A 550 -17.12 10.87 -28.05
N ASP A 551 -16.10 10.02 -27.86
CA ASP A 551 -16.08 9.07 -26.74
C ASP A 551 -15.93 9.84 -25.40
N LEU A 552 -15.19 10.95 -25.41
CA LEU A 552 -15.02 11.79 -24.24
C LEU A 552 -16.35 12.44 -23.81
N GLU A 553 -17.13 12.97 -24.78
CA GLU A 553 -18.48 13.49 -24.51
C GLU A 553 -19.43 12.42 -23.97
N GLU A 554 -19.29 11.17 -24.41
CA GLU A 554 -20.07 10.04 -23.89
C GLU A 554 -19.66 9.73 -22.45
N LEU A 555 -18.36 9.78 -22.14
CA LEU A 555 -17.83 9.59 -20.80
C LEU A 555 -18.33 10.70 -19.84
N GLU A 556 -18.40 11.95 -20.28
CA GLU A 556 -18.93 13.09 -19.51
C GLU A 556 -20.40 12.92 -19.15
N ARG A 557 -21.19 12.27 -20.01
CA ARG A 557 -22.61 11.97 -19.78
C ARG A 557 -22.84 10.72 -18.94
N LEU A 558 -21.76 9.96 -18.64
CA LEU A 558 -21.87 8.69 -17.93
C LEU A 558 -22.32 8.93 -16.47
N ARG A 559 -23.38 8.25 -16.07
CA ARG A 559 -23.77 8.14 -14.65
C ARG A 559 -23.05 6.94 -14.04
N ALA A 560 -21.82 7.16 -13.61
CA ALA A 560 -20.99 6.11 -13.05
C ALA A 560 -21.46 5.69 -11.63
N LYS A 561 -21.29 4.41 -11.36
CA LYS A 561 -21.47 3.81 -10.03
C LYS A 561 -20.12 3.32 -9.53
N SER A 562 -19.97 3.17 -8.22
CA SER A 562 -18.75 2.59 -7.62
C SER A 562 -18.37 1.25 -8.23
N THR A 563 -19.36 0.46 -8.64
CA THR A 563 -19.15 -0.85 -9.27
C THR A 563 -18.64 -0.81 -10.70
N ASP A 564 -18.58 0.35 -11.34
CA ASP A 564 -18.10 0.48 -12.71
C ASP A 564 -16.57 0.57 -12.80
N PHE A 565 -15.92 1.02 -11.72
CA PHE A 565 -14.48 1.25 -11.65
C PHE A 565 -13.71 0.03 -11.14
N ILE A 566 -12.44 -0.05 -11.52
CA ILE A 566 -11.45 -0.92 -10.90
C ILE A 566 -10.68 -0.08 -9.87
N TRP A 567 -10.95 -0.34 -8.59
CA TRP A 567 -10.38 0.42 -7.49
C TRP A 567 -9.16 -0.26 -6.89
N SER A 568 -8.22 0.56 -6.47
CA SER A 568 -7.13 0.24 -5.54
C SER A 568 -6.98 1.34 -4.52
N ALA A 569 -6.29 1.09 -3.41
CA ALA A 569 -5.99 2.11 -2.43
C ALA A 569 -4.68 1.78 -1.70
N TYR A 570 -3.94 2.80 -1.28
CA TYR A 570 -2.58 2.64 -0.76
C TYR A 570 -2.34 3.41 0.53
N HIS A 571 -3.32 4.17 1.02
CA HIS A 571 -3.16 5.13 2.11
C HIS A 571 -4.18 4.94 3.23
N PRO A 572 -4.22 3.74 3.89
CA PRO A 572 -5.12 3.54 5.04
C PRO A 572 -4.74 4.46 6.19
N GLN A 573 -5.75 5.15 6.76
CA GLN A 573 -5.57 6.16 7.81
C GLN A 573 -6.84 6.35 8.65
N GLY A 574 -6.74 7.00 9.81
CA GLY A 574 -7.86 7.54 10.58
C GLY A 574 -8.56 6.60 11.56
N THR A 575 -8.08 5.39 11.77
CA THR A 575 -8.77 4.33 12.55
C THR A 575 -8.54 4.36 14.06
N CYS A 576 -7.67 5.23 14.55
CA CYS A 576 -7.48 5.60 15.96
C CYS A 576 -7.35 7.11 16.07
N ARG A 577 -8.30 7.82 15.45
CA ARG A 577 -8.20 9.26 15.18
C ARG A 577 -7.92 10.10 16.41
N MET A 578 -7.17 11.18 16.21
CA MET A 578 -7.03 12.25 17.18
C MET A 578 -8.38 12.92 17.46
N GLY A 579 -8.58 13.36 18.68
CA GLY A 579 -9.70 14.20 19.09
C GLY A 579 -9.34 15.03 20.32
N PRO A 580 -9.96 16.22 20.51
CA PRO A 580 -9.63 17.11 21.62
C PRO A 580 -10.04 16.55 22.98
N ASP A 581 -10.88 15.53 23.00
CA ASP A 581 -11.35 14.88 24.22
C ASP A 581 -11.63 13.36 24.00
N PRO A 582 -11.76 12.56 25.07
CA PRO A 582 -11.94 11.11 24.98
C PRO A 582 -13.29 10.66 24.39
N LYS A 583 -14.23 11.55 24.10
CA LYS A 583 -15.47 11.20 23.38
C LYS A 583 -15.32 11.35 21.86
N GLN A 584 -14.38 12.16 21.44
CA GLN A 584 -14.19 12.55 20.04
C GLN A 584 -12.99 11.86 19.38
N GLY A 585 -12.05 11.33 20.17
CA GLY A 585 -10.85 10.66 19.68
C GLY A 585 -10.44 9.44 20.49
N VAL A 586 -9.50 8.68 19.97
CA VAL A 586 -8.80 7.59 20.65
C VAL A 586 -7.55 8.14 21.33
N VAL A 587 -6.91 9.10 20.69
CA VAL A 587 -5.70 9.76 21.15
C VAL A 587 -5.87 11.29 21.10
N ASP A 588 -5.05 12.00 21.84
CA ASP A 588 -4.91 13.45 21.75
C ASP A 588 -4.09 13.88 20.52
N SER A 589 -3.80 15.17 20.40
CA SER A 589 -3.03 15.73 19.30
C SER A 589 -1.56 15.26 19.25
N TYR A 590 -1.02 14.72 20.35
CA TYR A 590 0.34 14.20 20.45
C TYR A 590 0.41 12.68 20.24
N GLY A 591 -0.74 12.04 20.01
CA GLY A 591 -0.83 10.59 19.86
C GLY A 591 -0.93 9.83 21.19
N LYS A 592 -1.05 10.51 22.34
CA LYS A 592 -1.26 9.89 23.65
C LYS A 592 -2.70 9.38 23.76
N CYS A 593 -2.86 8.15 24.21
CA CYS A 593 -4.17 7.54 24.41
C CYS A 593 -4.95 8.24 25.52
N HIS A 594 -6.22 8.58 25.26
CA HIS A 594 -7.09 9.18 26.28
C HIS A 594 -7.41 8.25 27.45
N ASP A 595 -7.47 6.94 27.21
CA ASP A 595 -7.87 5.94 28.20
C ASP A 595 -6.70 5.37 29.03
N LEU A 596 -5.46 5.49 28.55
CA LEU A 596 -4.28 4.83 29.13
C LEU A 596 -3.11 5.80 29.22
N GLU A 597 -2.52 5.91 30.41
CA GLU A 597 -1.51 6.92 30.71
C GLU A 597 -0.20 6.77 29.92
N ASN A 598 0.22 5.53 29.65
CA ASN A 598 1.52 5.21 29.05
C ASN A 598 1.41 4.53 27.67
N LEU A 599 0.28 4.71 26.98
CA LEU A 599 0.05 4.20 25.64
C LEU A 599 -0.03 5.34 24.63
N TYR A 600 0.73 5.24 23.55
CA TYR A 600 0.76 6.20 22.45
C TYR A 600 0.51 5.49 21.13
N VAL A 601 0.01 6.23 20.12
CA VAL A 601 -0.12 5.77 18.74
C VAL A 601 0.65 6.72 17.83
N ALA A 602 1.57 6.16 17.02
CA ALA A 602 2.43 6.94 16.13
C ALA A 602 2.44 6.37 14.71
N ASP A 603 1.26 6.31 14.08
CA ASP A 603 1.09 5.88 12.68
C ASP A 603 -0.09 6.60 12.02
N ALA A 604 -0.42 6.24 10.77
CA ALA A 604 -1.49 6.89 10.02
C ALA A 604 -2.89 6.76 10.66
N SER A 605 -3.08 5.88 11.65
CA SER A 605 -4.40 5.71 12.30
C SER A 605 -4.86 6.93 13.06
N ILE A 606 -3.92 7.83 13.46
CA ILE A 606 -4.24 9.00 14.27
C ILE A 606 -4.93 10.13 13.51
N PHE A 607 -4.87 10.19 12.18
CA PHE A 607 -5.41 11.32 11.43
C PHE A 607 -6.93 11.45 11.60
N PRO A 608 -7.45 12.66 11.90
CA PRO A 608 -8.88 12.86 12.13
C PRO A 608 -9.74 12.66 10.89
N GLU A 609 -9.15 12.98 9.75
CA GLU A 609 -9.74 12.86 8.41
C GLU A 609 -8.65 12.48 7.38
N CYS A 610 -9.04 12.34 6.13
CA CYS A 610 -8.12 12.09 5.03
C CYS A 610 -7.14 13.26 4.84
N VAL A 611 -5.83 12.99 4.78
CA VAL A 611 -4.81 14.03 4.56
C VAL A 611 -4.75 14.55 3.11
N LYS A 612 -5.56 13.99 2.20
CA LYS A 612 -5.74 14.40 0.79
C LYS A 612 -4.48 14.36 -0.08
N VAL A 613 -3.39 13.82 0.43
CA VAL A 613 -2.10 13.62 -0.24
C VAL A 613 -1.46 12.33 0.25
N ASN A 614 -0.37 11.91 -0.37
CA ASN A 614 0.40 10.74 0.07
C ASN A 614 0.91 10.95 1.51
N PRO A 615 0.56 10.11 2.49
CA PRO A 615 0.63 10.45 3.91
C PRO A 615 2.01 10.25 4.55
N GLN A 616 3.04 9.72 3.84
CA GLN A 616 4.31 9.30 4.42
C GLN A 616 4.98 10.38 5.27
N ILE A 617 5.16 11.59 4.71
CA ILE A 617 5.81 12.71 5.40
C ILE A 617 4.96 13.20 6.57
N SER A 618 3.63 13.22 6.41
CA SER A 618 2.70 13.55 7.48
C SER A 618 2.85 12.58 8.67
N ILE A 619 2.83 11.26 8.42
CA ILE A 619 3.01 10.25 9.48
C ILE A 619 4.31 10.47 10.24
N MET A 620 5.40 10.72 9.53
CA MET A 620 6.73 10.89 10.13
C MET A 620 6.84 12.19 10.95
N ALA A 621 6.29 13.30 10.44
CA ALA A 621 6.29 14.58 11.15
C ALA A 621 5.47 14.50 12.45
N PHE A 622 4.30 13.87 12.41
CA PHE A 622 3.49 13.64 13.60
C PHE A 622 4.16 12.66 14.59
N ALA A 623 4.85 11.64 14.09
CA ALA A 623 5.63 10.73 14.94
C ALA A 623 6.84 11.41 15.61
N ALA A 624 7.52 12.32 14.91
CA ALA A 624 8.60 13.12 15.48
C ALA A 624 8.08 14.04 16.61
N ARG A 625 6.93 14.66 16.39
CA ARG A 625 6.26 15.49 17.39
C ARG A 625 5.80 14.65 18.61
N CYS A 626 5.24 13.47 18.38
CA CYS A 626 4.90 12.51 19.42
C CYS A 626 6.13 12.13 20.26
N ALA A 627 7.27 11.87 19.63
CA ALA A 627 8.51 11.52 20.32
C ALA A 627 9.06 12.69 21.16
N ASP A 628 8.98 13.93 20.66
CA ASP A 628 9.40 15.10 21.44
C ASP A 628 8.52 15.28 22.69
N HIS A 629 7.19 15.18 22.55
CA HIS A 629 6.24 15.24 23.68
C HIS A 629 6.45 14.09 24.67
N LEU A 630 6.67 12.88 24.18
CA LEU A 630 6.93 11.71 25.01
C LEU A 630 8.21 11.88 25.84
N TRP A 631 9.26 12.46 25.25
CA TRP A 631 10.48 12.80 25.97
C TRP A 631 10.25 13.84 27.09
N GLU A 632 9.46 14.87 26.84
CA GLU A 632 9.12 15.88 27.84
C GLU A 632 8.35 15.29 29.03
N GLU A 633 7.57 14.24 28.82
CA GLU A 633 6.73 13.60 29.84
C GLU A 633 7.46 12.49 30.63
N TRP A 634 8.38 11.77 29.98
CA TRP A 634 8.98 10.52 30.51
C TRP A 634 10.52 10.50 30.50
N GLY A 635 11.16 11.48 29.91
CA GLY A 635 12.61 11.60 29.75
C GLY A 635 13.42 12.11 30.92
#